data_faac6ac540237281be86e4877c3c16b6
#
_entry.id   faac6ac540237281be86e4877c3c16b6
#
_cell.length_a   1.000
_cell.length_b   1.000
_cell.length_c   1.000
_cell.angle_alpha   90.00
_cell.angle_beta   90.00
_cell.angle_gamma   90.00
#
_symmetry.space_group_name_H-M   'P 1'
#
loop_
_entity.id
_entity.type
_entity.pdbx_description
1 polymer ?
#
loop_
_entity_poly.entity_id
_entity_poly.type
_entity_poly.pdbx_seq_one_letter_code
_entity_poly.pdbx_strand_id
1 'polypeptide(L)'
;MTKLPQSAALILVDVQEAFLDPRYGDRNNPHAESNIGRLLAAWRSSGRPVRHIIHDSAEPQSLLRPGLPGNAIQAVAAPQAAEPVYRKNVNSAFIGTTLERDLRHAGIDTLVIVGLTTNHCVSTSVRMAGNLGFTTFVVSDATATFSRPAIDGTLRPAEAVHSAALSDLHGEFATVVDTAELLKRAAP
;
A
#
# COMPACT_ATOMS: atom_id res chain seq x y z
N MET A 1 2.72 22.08 -9.54
CA MET A 1 2.84 20.78 -8.84
C MET A 1 4.20 20.74 -8.15
N THR A 2 4.24 20.44 -6.86
CA THR A 2 5.51 20.27 -6.13
C THR A 2 6.15 18.94 -6.53
N LYS A 3 7.44 18.93 -6.88
CA LYS A 3 8.20 17.70 -7.15
C LYS A 3 8.37 16.89 -5.87
N LEU A 4 8.42 15.56 -6.00
CA LEU A 4 8.79 14.69 -4.89
C LEU A 4 10.30 14.78 -4.59
N PRO A 5 10.69 14.76 -3.31
CA PRO A 5 12.10 14.68 -2.96
C PRO A 5 12.71 13.35 -3.44
N GLN A 6 14.04 13.36 -3.68
CA GLN A 6 14.75 12.15 -4.07
C GLN A 6 14.69 11.06 -2.98
N SER A 7 14.55 11.46 -1.73
CA SER A 7 14.38 10.55 -0.58
C SER A 7 12.97 9.99 -0.43
N ALA A 8 11.98 10.38 -1.25
CA ALA A 8 10.62 9.86 -1.12
C ALA A 8 10.60 8.32 -1.29
N ALA A 9 10.10 7.61 -0.28
CA ALA A 9 10.05 6.15 -0.30
C ALA A 9 8.72 5.64 -0.87
N LEU A 10 8.78 4.63 -1.74
CA LEU A 10 7.62 3.84 -2.15
C LEU A 10 7.41 2.70 -1.16
N ILE A 11 6.24 2.66 -0.54
CA ILE A 11 5.83 1.65 0.43
C ILE A 11 4.76 0.76 -0.22
N LEU A 12 5.12 -0.48 -0.49
CA LEU A 12 4.21 -1.47 -1.07
C LEU A 12 3.56 -2.28 0.07
N VAL A 13 2.28 -2.05 0.32
CA VAL A 13 1.55 -2.68 1.42
C VAL A 13 0.84 -3.92 0.92
N ASP A 14 1.24 -5.09 1.41
CA ASP A 14 0.56 -6.36 1.25
C ASP A 14 0.20 -6.72 -0.20
N VAL A 15 1.13 -6.49 -1.15
CA VAL A 15 0.94 -6.89 -2.56
C VAL A 15 1.21 -8.40 -2.66
N GLN A 16 0.26 -9.20 -2.13
CA GLN A 16 0.40 -10.65 -1.93
C GLN A 16 -0.55 -11.45 -2.81
N GLU A 17 -0.16 -12.69 -3.15
CA GLU A 17 -0.89 -13.60 -4.03
C GLU A 17 -2.31 -13.90 -3.52
N ALA A 18 -2.54 -13.88 -2.21
CA ALA A 18 -3.85 -14.09 -1.62
C ALA A 18 -4.93 -13.20 -2.23
N PHE A 19 -4.61 -11.96 -2.58
CA PHE A 19 -5.59 -10.99 -3.13
C PHE A 19 -5.96 -11.23 -4.59
N LEU A 20 -5.39 -12.25 -5.23
CA LEU A 20 -5.83 -12.76 -6.53
C LEU A 20 -6.85 -13.90 -6.40
N ASP A 21 -7.09 -14.40 -5.17
CA ASP A 21 -8.01 -15.50 -4.93
C ASP A 21 -9.47 -15.03 -5.06
N PRO A 22 -10.31 -15.72 -5.86
CA PRO A 22 -11.71 -15.32 -6.09
C PRO A 22 -12.58 -15.35 -4.82
N ARG A 23 -12.14 -15.98 -3.73
CA ARG A 23 -12.83 -15.95 -2.43
C ARG A 23 -12.96 -14.55 -1.82
N TYR A 24 -12.15 -13.59 -2.25
CA TYR A 24 -12.31 -12.19 -1.82
C TYR A 24 -13.50 -11.49 -2.48
N GLY A 25 -14.06 -12.06 -3.56
CA GLY A 25 -15.22 -11.50 -4.27
C GLY A 25 -14.87 -10.38 -5.24
N ASP A 26 -15.88 -9.56 -5.56
CA ASP A 26 -15.73 -8.46 -6.52
C ASP A 26 -14.78 -7.39 -6.01
N ARG A 27 -13.91 -6.95 -6.92
CA ARG A 27 -12.83 -6.02 -6.64
C ARG A 27 -12.92 -4.78 -7.54
N ASN A 28 -12.49 -3.62 -7.02
CA ASN A 28 -12.24 -2.44 -7.84
C ASN A 28 -10.79 -2.42 -8.38
N ASN A 29 -10.47 -1.41 -9.16
CA ASN A 29 -9.12 -1.13 -9.68
C ASN A 29 -8.42 -2.38 -10.26
N PRO A 30 -8.91 -2.96 -11.35
CA PRO A 30 -8.32 -4.17 -11.93
C PRO A 30 -6.89 -3.97 -12.44
N HIS A 31 -6.44 -2.73 -12.57
CA HIS A 31 -5.10 -2.34 -13.02
C HIS A 31 -4.16 -1.93 -11.86
N ALA A 32 -4.56 -2.10 -10.60
CA ALA A 32 -3.76 -1.62 -9.45
C ALA A 32 -2.35 -2.22 -9.45
N GLU A 33 -2.20 -3.52 -9.67
CA GLU A 33 -0.89 -4.17 -9.70
C GLU A 33 -0.03 -3.69 -10.88
N SER A 34 -0.62 -3.47 -12.03
CA SER A 34 0.06 -2.90 -13.20
C SER A 34 0.58 -1.48 -12.89
N ASN A 35 -0.23 -0.65 -12.20
CA ASN A 35 0.17 0.68 -11.76
C ASN A 35 1.27 0.62 -10.67
N ILE A 36 1.17 -0.32 -9.72
CA ILE A 36 2.23 -0.60 -8.76
C ILE A 36 3.54 -0.92 -9.48
N GLY A 37 3.51 -1.80 -10.48
CA GLY A 37 4.69 -2.15 -11.28
C GLY A 37 5.31 -0.94 -11.99
N ARG A 38 4.50 -0.04 -12.55
CA ARG A 38 4.97 1.21 -13.19
C ARG A 38 5.66 2.13 -12.19
N LEU A 39 5.06 2.33 -11.01
CA LEU A 39 5.64 3.13 -9.94
C LEU A 39 6.95 2.52 -9.44
N LEU A 40 6.96 1.21 -9.19
CA LEU A 40 8.14 0.48 -8.75
C LEU A 40 9.30 0.60 -9.76
N ALA A 41 9.02 0.46 -11.05
CA ALA A 41 10.02 0.67 -12.10
C ALA A 41 10.59 2.10 -12.09
N ALA A 42 9.74 3.12 -11.91
CA ALA A 42 10.16 4.52 -11.84
C ALA A 42 11.03 4.80 -10.59
N TRP A 43 10.67 4.23 -9.42
CA TRP A 43 11.46 4.36 -8.19
C TRP A 43 12.83 3.70 -8.33
N ARG A 44 12.88 2.49 -8.86
CA ARG A 44 14.11 1.75 -9.11
C ARG A 44 15.03 2.47 -10.10
N SER A 45 14.48 2.94 -11.22
CA SER A 45 15.27 3.64 -12.24
C SER A 45 15.84 4.99 -11.75
N SER A 46 15.17 5.64 -10.80
CA SER A 46 15.62 6.89 -10.20
C SER A 46 16.47 6.70 -8.93
N GLY A 47 16.68 5.47 -8.47
CA GLY A 47 17.42 5.15 -7.24
C GLY A 47 16.70 5.57 -5.96
N ARG A 48 15.39 5.83 -6.01
CA ARG A 48 14.59 6.16 -4.83
C ARG A 48 14.35 4.94 -3.93
N PRO A 49 14.17 5.14 -2.61
CA PRO A 49 13.96 4.05 -1.67
C PRO A 49 12.67 3.28 -1.93
N VAL A 50 12.72 1.95 -1.85
CA VAL A 50 11.56 1.05 -1.90
C VAL A 50 11.49 0.24 -0.61
N ARG A 51 10.28 0.01 -0.08
CA ARG A 51 10.02 -0.82 1.09
C ARG A 51 8.82 -1.73 0.83
N HIS A 52 8.96 -3.00 1.15
CA HIS A 52 7.91 -3.99 1.00
C HIS A 52 7.35 -4.37 2.35
N ILE A 53 6.02 -4.38 2.46
CA ILE A 53 5.30 -4.82 3.66
C ILE A 53 4.55 -6.10 3.33
N ILE A 54 4.63 -7.08 4.20
CA ILE A 54 3.92 -8.37 4.11
C ILE A 54 3.06 -8.54 5.34
N HIS A 55 1.82 -8.90 5.14
CA HIS A 55 0.92 -9.32 6.20
C HIS A 55 1.06 -10.82 6.47
N ASP A 56 1.49 -11.15 7.68
CA ASP A 56 1.53 -12.51 8.23
C ASP A 56 0.32 -12.70 9.14
N SER A 57 -0.79 -13.15 8.58
CA SER A 57 -2.04 -13.29 9.33
C SER A 57 -1.97 -14.37 10.39
N ALA A 58 -2.45 -14.07 11.60
CA ALA A 58 -2.66 -15.04 12.67
C ALA A 58 -4.02 -15.77 12.57
N GLU A 59 -4.94 -15.29 11.72
CA GLU A 59 -6.28 -15.85 11.58
C GLU A 59 -6.25 -17.23 10.91
N PRO A 60 -6.83 -18.29 11.54
CA PRO A 60 -6.72 -19.67 11.04
C PRO A 60 -7.24 -19.90 9.62
N GLN A 61 -8.19 -19.10 9.16
CA GLN A 61 -8.79 -19.23 7.82
C GLN A 61 -8.20 -18.29 6.78
N SER A 62 -7.25 -17.44 7.17
CA SER A 62 -6.65 -16.45 6.27
C SER A 62 -5.71 -17.11 5.27
N LEU A 63 -5.80 -16.67 4.01
CA LEU A 63 -4.85 -17.01 2.96
C LEU A 63 -3.48 -16.36 3.13
N LEU A 64 -3.41 -15.31 3.96
CA LEU A 64 -2.20 -14.55 4.25
C LEU A 64 -1.33 -15.18 5.35
N ARG A 65 -1.66 -16.41 5.81
CA ARG A 65 -0.85 -17.08 6.83
C ARG A 65 0.53 -17.46 6.28
N PRO A 66 1.58 -17.31 7.09
CA PRO A 66 2.92 -17.78 6.73
C PRO A 66 2.93 -19.24 6.27
N GLY A 67 3.69 -19.54 5.23
CA GLY A 67 3.81 -20.88 4.67
C GLY A 67 2.72 -21.26 3.65
N LEU A 68 1.68 -20.45 3.47
CA LEU A 68 0.69 -20.64 2.40
C LEU A 68 1.12 -19.91 1.11
N PRO A 69 0.75 -20.42 -0.07
CA PRO A 69 1.03 -19.74 -1.34
C PRO A 69 0.52 -18.29 -1.38
N GLY A 70 -0.65 -18.02 -0.80
CA GLY A 70 -1.24 -16.68 -0.74
C GLY A 70 -0.43 -15.66 0.06
N ASN A 71 0.47 -16.10 0.94
CA ASN A 71 1.36 -15.20 1.69
C ASN A 71 2.53 -14.67 0.84
N ALA A 72 2.83 -15.28 -0.30
CA ALA A 72 3.91 -14.84 -1.17
C ALA A 72 3.62 -13.43 -1.75
N ILE A 73 4.68 -12.65 -1.99
CA ILE A 73 4.58 -11.40 -2.73
C ILE A 73 4.31 -11.73 -4.20
N GLN A 74 3.39 -10.98 -4.83
CA GLN A 74 3.12 -11.10 -6.26
C GLN A 74 4.37 -10.76 -7.10
N ALA A 75 4.54 -11.46 -8.21
CA ALA A 75 5.72 -11.31 -9.07
C ALA A 75 5.96 -9.86 -9.52
N VAL A 76 4.90 -9.09 -9.77
CA VAL A 76 4.98 -7.67 -10.17
C VAL A 76 5.63 -6.79 -9.12
N ALA A 77 5.56 -7.17 -7.85
CA ALA A 77 6.11 -6.46 -6.70
C ALA A 77 7.30 -7.20 -6.05
N ALA A 78 7.91 -8.16 -6.74
CA ALA A 78 9.01 -8.95 -6.19
C ALA A 78 10.16 -8.03 -5.73
N PRO A 79 10.63 -8.15 -4.47
CA PRO A 79 11.71 -7.32 -3.94
C PRO A 79 13.04 -7.60 -4.64
N GLN A 80 13.86 -6.55 -4.82
CA GLN A 80 15.28 -6.70 -5.16
C GLN A 80 16.13 -6.87 -3.89
N ALA A 81 17.35 -7.37 -4.03
CA ALA A 81 18.21 -7.71 -2.89
C ALA A 81 18.45 -6.56 -1.89
N ALA A 82 18.44 -5.32 -2.36
CA ALA A 82 18.65 -4.12 -1.52
C ALA A 82 17.34 -3.52 -0.97
N GLU A 83 16.20 -4.11 -1.27
CA GLU A 83 14.89 -3.59 -0.86
C GLU A 83 14.40 -4.31 0.41
N PRO A 84 14.32 -3.62 1.56
CA PRO A 84 13.88 -4.24 2.80
C PRO A 84 12.42 -4.73 2.74
N VAL A 85 12.20 -5.88 3.38
CA VAL A 85 10.88 -6.49 3.55
C VAL A 85 10.53 -6.50 5.03
N TYR A 86 9.39 -5.93 5.40
CA TYR A 86 8.87 -5.87 6.77
C TYR A 86 7.64 -6.78 6.89
N ARG A 87 7.64 -7.63 7.91
CA ARG A 87 6.53 -8.54 8.19
C ARG A 87 5.74 -8.04 9.37
N LYS A 88 4.42 -7.90 9.21
CA LYS A 88 3.49 -7.46 10.25
C LYS A 88 2.36 -8.47 10.42
N ASN A 89 1.78 -8.51 11.59
CA ASN A 89 0.60 -9.35 11.90
C ASN A 89 -0.65 -8.54 12.29
N VAL A 90 -0.58 -7.22 12.13
CA VAL A 90 -1.69 -6.27 12.32
C VAL A 90 -1.81 -5.37 11.10
N ASN A 91 -2.85 -4.52 11.02
CA ASN A 91 -3.07 -3.73 9.82
C ASN A 91 -2.01 -2.66 9.55
N SER A 92 -1.48 -2.01 10.61
CA SER A 92 -0.46 -0.97 10.44
C SER A 92 0.89 -1.55 10.04
N ALA A 93 1.53 -0.98 9.03
CA ALA A 93 2.90 -1.30 8.63
C ALA A 93 3.95 -0.92 9.68
N PHE A 94 3.60 -0.05 10.63
CA PHE A 94 4.50 0.51 11.62
C PHE A 94 4.47 -0.23 12.97
N ILE A 95 3.40 -1.00 13.24
CA ILE A 95 3.25 -1.71 14.51
C ILE A 95 3.89 -3.09 14.43
N GLY A 96 4.80 -3.39 15.36
CA GLY A 96 5.53 -4.65 15.43
C GLY A 96 6.63 -4.80 14.39
N THR A 97 6.97 -3.71 13.67
CA THR A 97 8.05 -3.65 12.69
C THR A 97 9.09 -2.59 13.04
N THR A 98 10.21 -2.59 12.35
CA THR A 98 11.24 -1.54 12.47
C THR A 98 11.09 -0.43 11.42
N LEU A 99 9.98 -0.41 10.66
CA LEU A 99 9.80 0.47 9.51
C LEU A 99 10.05 1.94 9.85
N GLU A 100 9.42 2.48 10.91
CA GLU A 100 9.59 3.89 11.30
C GLU A 100 11.05 4.21 11.58
N ARG A 101 11.69 3.41 12.45
CA ARG A 101 13.10 3.59 12.81
C ARG A 101 13.99 3.64 11.56
N ASP A 102 13.78 2.71 10.65
CA ASP A 102 14.63 2.55 9.46
C ASP A 102 14.39 3.69 8.44
N LEU A 103 13.15 4.19 8.34
CA LEU A 103 12.83 5.40 7.56
C LEU A 103 13.51 6.64 8.15
N ARG A 104 13.42 6.84 9.48
CA ARG A 104 14.05 7.97 10.18
C ARG A 104 15.57 7.94 10.03
N HIS A 105 16.20 6.78 10.22
CA HIS A 105 17.66 6.63 10.06
C HIS A 105 18.12 6.92 8.63
N ALA A 106 17.29 6.63 7.63
CA ALA A 106 17.58 6.93 6.23
C ALA A 106 17.25 8.38 5.84
N GLY A 107 16.78 9.23 6.77
CA GLY A 107 16.38 10.62 6.49
C GLY A 107 15.15 10.72 5.56
N ILE A 108 14.29 9.71 5.59
CA ILE A 108 13.06 9.66 4.77
C ILE A 108 11.92 10.26 5.58
N ASP A 109 11.31 11.30 5.06
CA ASP A 109 10.16 12.01 5.63
C ASP A 109 8.93 12.03 4.71
N THR A 110 9.09 11.59 3.46
CA THR A 110 8.03 11.56 2.45
C THR A 110 7.77 10.12 2.01
N LEU A 111 6.51 9.68 2.11
CA LEU A 111 6.08 8.33 1.79
C LEU A 111 5.03 8.33 0.68
N VAL A 112 5.17 7.40 -0.25
CA VAL A 112 4.18 7.08 -1.28
C VAL A 112 3.67 5.68 -0.98
N ILE A 113 2.39 5.54 -0.64
CA ILE A 113 1.80 4.28 -0.21
C ILE A 113 0.89 3.71 -1.30
N VAL A 114 1.14 2.46 -1.65
CA VAL A 114 0.38 1.66 -2.62
C VAL A 114 0.06 0.28 -2.04
N GLY A 115 -0.81 -0.50 -2.66
CA GLY A 115 -1.07 -1.90 -2.27
C GLY A 115 -2.50 -2.18 -1.81
N LEU A 116 -2.67 -3.21 -0.95
CA LEU A 116 -3.97 -3.79 -0.60
C LEU A 116 -4.14 -3.99 0.92
N THR A 117 -5.37 -3.95 1.43
CA THR A 117 -6.55 -3.37 0.77
C THR A 117 -6.74 -1.93 1.21
N THR A 118 -7.31 -1.09 0.35
CA THR A 118 -7.44 0.36 0.57
C THR A 118 -8.01 0.71 1.93
N ASN A 119 -9.10 0.06 2.33
CA ASN A 119 -9.87 0.34 3.55
C ASN A 119 -9.30 -0.32 4.84
N HIS A 120 -8.30 -1.20 4.73
CA HIS A 120 -7.68 -1.86 5.89
C HIS A 120 -6.20 -1.49 6.03
N CYS A 121 -5.29 -2.37 5.57
CA CYS A 121 -3.86 -2.18 5.80
C CYS A 121 -3.31 -0.89 5.18
N VAL A 122 -3.77 -0.51 3.99
CA VAL A 122 -3.39 0.77 3.37
C VAL A 122 -3.88 1.94 4.23
N SER A 123 -5.20 2.04 4.48
CA SER A 123 -5.77 3.14 5.28
C SER A 123 -5.13 3.24 6.66
N THR A 124 -4.96 2.11 7.36
CA THR A 124 -4.34 2.10 8.69
C THR A 124 -2.88 2.57 8.64
N SER A 125 -2.11 2.12 7.65
CA SER A 125 -0.71 2.54 7.50
C SER A 125 -0.58 4.01 7.10
N VAL A 126 -1.47 4.52 6.24
CA VAL A 126 -1.52 5.94 5.85
C VAL A 126 -1.83 6.83 7.06
N ARG A 127 -2.85 6.46 7.87
CA ARG A 127 -3.20 7.21 9.10
C ARG A 127 -2.03 7.22 10.09
N MET A 128 -1.37 6.07 10.27
CA MET A 128 -0.22 5.98 11.15
C MET A 128 0.94 6.84 10.62
N ALA A 129 1.24 6.79 9.32
CA ALA A 129 2.28 7.61 8.71
C ALA A 129 2.03 9.11 8.94
N GLY A 130 0.79 9.59 8.72
CA GLY A 130 0.39 10.97 8.99
C GLY A 130 0.56 11.34 10.47
N ASN A 131 0.09 10.48 11.39
CA ASN A 131 0.22 10.69 12.85
C ASN A 131 1.68 10.72 13.32
N LEU A 132 2.57 9.99 12.64
CA LEU A 132 4.01 9.99 12.89
C LEU A 132 4.71 11.20 12.24
N GLY A 133 3.99 12.06 11.52
CA GLY A 133 4.51 13.29 10.92
C GLY A 133 5.20 13.10 9.58
N PHE A 134 4.98 11.97 8.88
CA PHE A 134 5.45 11.81 7.50
C PHE A 134 4.55 12.59 6.53
N THR A 135 5.17 13.23 5.53
CA THR A 135 4.44 13.71 4.35
C THR A 135 4.00 12.50 3.53
N THR A 136 2.71 12.24 3.45
CA THR A 136 2.20 10.99 2.90
C THR A 136 1.37 11.22 1.65
N PHE A 137 1.63 10.43 0.63
CA PHE A 137 0.81 10.28 -0.57
C PHE A 137 0.22 8.88 -0.61
N VAL A 138 -1.04 8.75 -1.00
CA VAL A 138 -1.66 7.47 -1.33
C VAL A 138 -2.13 7.48 -2.78
N VAL A 139 -1.82 6.41 -3.51
CA VAL A 139 -2.09 6.35 -4.95
C VAL A 139 -3.39 5.63 -5.21
N SER A 140 -4.42 6.37 -5.61
CA SER A 140 -5.80 5.88 -5.72
C SER A 140 -5.94 4.69 -6.68
N ASP A 141 -5.32 4.73 -7.85
CA ASP A 141 -5.38 3.68 -8.87
C ASP A 141 -4.28 2.61 -8.75
N ALA A 142 -3.43 2.70 -7.73
CA ALA A 142 -2.45 1.70 -7.31
C ALA A 142 -2.78 1.09 -5.92
N THR A 143 -4.01 1.29 -5.47
CA THR A 143 -4.61 0.61 -4.32
C THR A 143 -5.94 0.01 -4.75
N ALA A 144 -6.37 -1.09 -4.11
CA ALA A 144 -7.63 -1.75 -4.43
C ALA A 144 -8.27 -2.36 -3.18
N THR A 145 -9.57 -2.63 -3.27
CA THR A 145 -10.33 -3.33 -2.25
C THR A 145 -11.44 -4.18 -2.86
N PHE A 146 -12.23 -4.82 -2.01
CA PHE A 146 -13.28 -5.76 -2.39
C PHE A 146 -14.64 -5.28 -1.88
N SER A 147 -15.71 -5.74 -2.55
CA SER A 147 -17.07 -5.60 -2.07
C SER A 147 -17.22 -6.25 -0.71
N ARG A 148 -18.01 -5.65 0.19
CA ARG A 148 -18.20 -6.18 1.54
C ARG A 148 -19.57 -5.83 2.10
N PRO A 149 -20.10 -6.63 3.03
CA PRO A 149 -21.32 -6.28 3.76
C PRO A 149 -21.13 -4.98 4.57
N ALA A 150 -22.12 -4.10 4.53
CA ALA A 150 -22.29 -3.00 5.46
C ALA A 150 -22.84 -3.51 6.80
N ILE A 151 -22.93 -2.62 7.82
CA ILE A 151 -23.44 -2.97 9.15
C ILE A 151 -24.89 -3.46 9.10
N ASP A 152 -25.69 -2.93 8.18
CA ASP A 152 -27.09 -3.31 7.94
C ASP A 152 -27.25 -4.57 7.06
N GLY A 153 -26.13 -5.20 6.66
CA GLY A 153 -26.10 -6.40 5.82
C GLY A 153 -26.21 -6.12 4.32
N THR A 154 -26.41 -4.88 3.89
CA THR A 154 -26.40 -4.55 2.45
C THR A 154 -24.99 -4.67 1.87
N LEU A 155 -24.89 -5.14 0.63
CA LEU A 155 -23.59 -5.22 -0.04
C LEU A 155 -23.11 -3.83 -0.48
N ARG A 156 -21.95 -3.41 0.03
CA ARG A 156 -21.26 -2.24 -0.49
C ARG A 156 -20.33 -2.65 -1.63
N PRO A 157 -20.50 -2.08 -2.83
CA PRO A 157 -19.58 -2.30 -3.94
C PRO A 157 -18.15 -1.89 -3.59
N ALA A 158 -17.17 -2.59 -4.14
CA ALA A 158 -15.74 -2.32 -3.90
C ALA A 158 -15.35 -0.86 -4.15
N GLU A 159 -15.90 -0.24 -5.21
CA GLU A 159 -15.64 1.17 -5.53
C GLU A 159 -16.16 2.12 -4.45
N ALA A 160 -17.34 1.86 -3.88
CA ALA A 160 -17.87 2.67 -2.79
C ALA A 160 -17.03 2.56 -1.51
N VAL A 161 -16.54 1.35 -1.20
CA VAL A 161 -15.64 1.11 -0.06
C VAL A 161 -14.30 1.84 -0.27
N HIS A 162 -13.75 1.75 -1.48
CA HIS A 162 -12.50 2.39 -1.86
C HIS A 162 -12.58 3.91 -1.79
N SER A 163 -13.57 4.50 -2.45
CA SER A 163 -13.79 5.94 -2.49
C SER A 163 -13.98 6.53 -1.09
N ALA A 164 -14.78 5.89 -0.24
CA ALA A 164 -14.98 6.34 1.14
C ALA A 164 -13.65 6.31 1.92
N ALA A 165 -12.88 5.21 1.83
CA ALA A 165 -11.61 5.09 2.53
C ALA A 165 -10.59 6.16 2.08
N LEU A 166 -10.50 6.46 0.78
CA LEU A 166 -9.62 7.52 0.28
C LEU A 166 -10.09 8.91 0.67
N SER A 167 -11.41 9.16 0.68
CA SER A 167 -11.97 10.44 1.12
C SER A 167 -11.63 10.74 2.58
N ASP A 168 -11.68 9.72 3.45
CA ASP A 168 -11.31 9.86 4.86
C ASP A 168 -9.81 10.16 5.07
N LEU A 169 -8.97 9.81 4.11
CA LEU A 169 -7.52 10.02 4.18
C LEU A 169 -7.10 11.37 3.60
N HIS A 170 -7.83 11.84 2.56
CA HIS A 170 -7.43 13.02 1.80
C HIS A 170 -7.56 14.31 2.62
N GLY A 171 -6.45 15.05 2.68
CA GLY A 171 -6.38 16.34 3.38
C GLY A 171 -6.12 16.23 4.88
N GLU A 172 -6.41 15.09 5.52
CA GLU A 172 -6.15 14.89 6.95
C GLU A 172 -4.83 14.12 7.18
N PHE A 173 -4.67 12.96 6.53
CA PHE A 173 -3.51 12.08 6.74
C PHE A 173 -2.58 12.00 5.54
N ALA A 174 -3.09 12.26 4.35
CA ALA A 174 -2.35 12.11 3.11
C ALA A 174 -2.91 12.98 1.99
N THR A 175 -2.11 13.15 0.93
CA THR A 175 -2.60 13.63 -0.36
C THR A 175 -2.93 12.42 -1.24
N VAL A 176 -4.19 12.30 -1.67
CA VAL A 176 -4.61 11.30 -2.65
C VAL A 176 -4.24 11.79 -4.05
N VAL A 177 -3.53 10.97 -4.82
CA VAL A 177 -3.13 11.23 -6.21
C VAL A 177 -3.35 9.97 -7.04
N ASP A 178 -3.34 10.09 -8.36
CA ASP A 178 -3.26 8.92 -9.24
C ASP A 178 -1.81 8.63 -9.68
N THR A 179 -1.61 7.48 -10.32
CA THR A 179 -0.29 7.05 -10.82
C THR A 179 0.30 8.03 -11.82
N ALA A 180 -0.51 8.60 -12.71
CA ALA A 180 -0.03 9.52 -13.74
C ALA A 180 0.47 10.83 -13.14
N GLU A 181 -0.24 11.39 -12.17
CA GLU A 181 0.16 12.58 -11.43
C GLU A 181 1.44 12.32 -10.64
N LEU A 182 1.49 11.17 -9.93
CA LEU A 182 2.66 10.84 -9.11
C LEU A 182 3.92 10.66 -9.94
N LEU A 183 3.84 10.00 -11.10
CA LEU A 183 4.96 9.85 -12.02
C LEU A 183 5.48 11.21 -12.55
N LYS A 184 4.58 12.17 -12.79
CA LYS A 184 4.98 13.54 -13.16
C LYS A 184 5.73 14.25 -12.02
N ARG A 185 5.29 14.05 -10.76
CA ARG A 185 5.98 14.60 -9.57
C ARG A 185 7.32 13.93 -9.29
N ALA A 186 7.49 12.67 -9.67
CA ALA A 186 8.71 11.89 -9.51
C ALA A 186 9.73 12.09 -10.65
N ALA A 187 9.33 12.70 -11.75
CA ALA A 187 10.23 13.00 -12.88
C ALA A 187 11.40 13.90 -12.46
N PRO A 188 12.60 13.73 -13.06
CA PRO A 188 13.80 14.53 -12.77
C PRO A 188 13.62 16.04 -12.86
#